data_c4a2e678660cd6326ddeb794be72e59c
#
_entry.id   c4a2e678660cd6326ddeb794be72e59c
#
_cell.length_a   1.000
_cell.length_b   1.000
_cell.length_c   1.000
_cell.angle_alpha   90.00
_cell.angle_beta   90.00
_cell.angle_gamma   90.00
#
_symmetry.space_group_name_H-M   'P 1'
#
loop_
_entity.id
_entity.type
_entity.pdbx_description
1 polymer ?
#
loop_
_entity_poly.entity_id
_entity_poly.type
_entity_poly.pdbx_seq_one_letter_code
_entity_poly.pdbx_strand_id
1 'polypeptide(L)'
;MKSRGSNFDHVGARMTRVLVIDDEAPIRLLCRVNLEAEGMTVLEASDGPSGLAKAQEELPDIVLLDVMMPGLDGWGVAEHMLEGEETQRIPIIFLTARAEFRDRARGLDIGGVDYITKPFNPVELAPLVRGLLERLERGERDELRHEKLTELRSLMVDS
;
A
#
# COMPACT_ATOMS: atom_id res chain seq x y z
N MET A 1 -1.92 25.21 0.58
CA MET A 1 -2.17 24.70 -0.21
C MET A 1 -3.08 24.08 -0.28
N LYS A 2 -3.34 23.81 -0.28
CA LYS A 2 -3.98 23.19 -0.51
C LYS A 2 -4.17 22.41 -1.44
N SER A 3 -3.63 22.20 -1.70
CA SER A 3 -3.69 21.64 -2.93
C SER A 3 -4.37 20.33 -2.97
N ARG A 4 -4.10 19.43 -2.06
CA ARG A 4 -4.80 18.16 -2.03
C ARG A 4 -6.28 18.33 -1.75
N GLY A 5 -6.61 19.27 -0.90
CA GLY A 5 -7.99 19.59 -0.64
C GLY A 5 -8.70 20.10 -1.86
N SER A 6 -7.98 20.71 -2.80
CA SER A 6 -8.59 21.24 -4.01
C SER A 6 -8.89 20.16 -5.05
N ASN A 7 -8.48 18.93 -4.81
CA ASN A 7 -8.72 17.82 -5.72
C ASN A 7 -10.04 17.10 -5.47
N PHE A 8 -10.92 17.69 -4.71
CA PHE A 8 -12.24 17.15 -4.56
C PHE A 8 -12.96 17.29 -5.88
N ASP A 9 -13.43 16.18 -6.41
CA ASP A 9 -14.04 16.17 -7.72
C ASP A 9 -15.45 16.76 -7.69
N HIS A 10 -16.14 16.63 -6.58
CA HIS A 10 -17.45 17.23 -6.39
C HIS A 10 -17.80 17.00 -4.96
N VAL A 11 -18.91 17.19 -4.51
CA VAL A 11 -19.41 17.01 -3.15
C VAL A 11 -18.37 16.59 -2.11
N GLY A 12 -17.15 17.08 -2.25
CA GLY A 12 -16.10 16.88 -1.26
C GLY A 12 -15.24 15.63 -1.43
N ALA A 13 -15.51 14.80 -2.43
CA ALA A 13 -14.74 13.59 -2.62
C ALA A 13 -13.43 13.89 -3.36
N ARG A 14 -12.30 13.65 -2.70
CA ARG A 14 -10.99 13.83 -3.30
C ARG A 14 -10.59 12.57 -4.06
N MET A 15 -9.92 12.76 -5.20
CA MET A 15 -9.39 11.61 -5.95
C MET A 15 -8.24 10.97 -5.19
N THR A 16 -8.37 9.69 -4.95
CA THR A 16 -7.33 8.92 -4.27
C THR A 16 -6.18 8.63 -5.24
N ARG A 17 -4.96 8.86 -4.79
CA ARG A 17 -3.74 8.62 -5.58
C ARG A 17 -3.02 7.41 -5.01
N VAL A 18 -2.84 6.39 -5.86
CA VAL A 18 -2.22 5.13 -5.48
C VAL A 18 -0.94 4.94 -6.26
N LEU A 19 0.16 4.65 -5.57
CA LEU A 19 1.42 4.30 -6.23
C LEU A 19 1.58 2.78 -6.18
N VAL A 20 1.75 2.16 -7.33
CA VAL A 20 1.96 0.72 -7.44
C VAL A 20 3.42 0.48 -7.80
N ILE A 21 4.15 -0.21 -6.92
CA ILE A 21 5.56 -0.54 -7.13
C ILE A 21 5.65 -2.06 -7.26
N ASP A 22 5.90 -2.55 -8.47
CA ASP A 22 5.97 -3.97 -8.76
C ASP A 22 6.78 -4.15 -10.03
N ASP A 23 7.70 -5.12 -10.05
CA ASP A 23 8.54 -5.33 -11.22
C ASP A 23 7.82 -6.08 -12.34
N GLU A 24 6.65 -6.63 -12.08
CA GLU A 24 5.88 -7.36 -13.08
C GLU A 24 4.86 -6.43 -13.75
N ALA A 25 5.09 -6.14 -15.02
CA ALA A 25 4.18 -5.25 -15.77
C ALA A 25 2.73 -5.72 -15.77
N PRO A 26 2.43 -7.03 -15.91
CA PRO A 26 1.03 -7.47 -15.86
C PRO A 26 0.35 -7.17 -14.53
N ILE A 27 1.07 -7.24 -13.42
CA ILE A 27 0.50 -6.91 -12.11
C ILE A 27 0.19 -5.43 -12.03
N ARG A 28 1.12 -4.58 -12.49
CA ARG A 28 0.88 -3.14 -12.51
C ARG A 28 -0.35 -2.79 -13.34
N LEU A 29 -0.50 -3.46 -14.50
CA LEU A 29 -1.64 -3.23 -15.36
C LEU A 29 -2.95 -3.64 -14.69
N LEU A 30 -2.98 -4.80 -14.04
CA LEU A 30 -4.17 -5.24 -13.32
C LEU A 30 -4.58 -4.24 -12.25
N CYS A 31 -3.61 -3.76 -11.49
CA CYS A 31 -3.88 -2.77 -10.45
C CYS A 31 -4.41 -1.49 -11.08
N ARG A 32 -3.75 -0.98 -12.12
CA ARG A 32 -4.15 0.27 -12.77
C ARG A 32 -5.58 0.19 -13.29
N VAL A 33 -5.89 -0.86 -14.06
CA VAL A 33 -7.20 -0.98 -14.68
C VAL A 33 -8.31 -0.99 -13.63
N ASN A 34 -8.11 -1.77 -12.58
CA ASN A 34 -9.15 -1.90 -11.56
C ASN A 34 -9.29 -0.68 -10.66
N LEU A 35 -8.18 -0.04 -10.34
CA LEU A 35 -8.23 1.16 -9.49
C LEU A 35 -8.74 2.36 -10.27
N GLU A 36 -8.30 2.53 -11.51
CA GLU A 36 -8.79 3.65 -12.35
C GLU A 36 -10.26 3.52 -12.68
N ALA A 37 -10.75 2.30 -12.85
CA ALA A 37 -12.17 2.06 -13.07
C ALA A 37 -13.02 2.56 -11.90
N GLU A 38 -12.42 2.67 -10.72
CA GLU A 38 -13.10 3.14 -9.51
C GLU A 38 -12.80 4.60 -9.21
N GLY A 39 -12.24 5.32 -10.16
CA GLY A 39 -12.00 6.76 -10.04
C GLY A 39 -10.72 7.15 -9.33
N MET A 40 -9.81 6.21 -9.12
CA MET A 40 -8.53 6.53 -8.48
C MET A 40 -7.48 6.87 -9.52
N THR A 41 -6.49 7.68 -9.12
CA THR A 41 -5.33 7.98 -9.95
C THR A 41 -4.22 7.00 -9.60
N VAL A 42 -3.62 6.38 -10.60
CA VAL A 42 -2.57 5.38 -10.38
C VAL A 42 -1.24 5.84 -10.93
N LEU A 43 -0.22 5.79 -10.07
CA LEU A 43 1.16 6.03 -10.43
C LEU A 43 1.87 4.68 -10.40
N GLU A 44 2.87 4.47 -11.22
CA GLU A 44 3.57 3.19 -11.32
C GLU A 44 5.07 3.34 -11.23
N ALA A 45 5.71 2.33 -10.65
CA ALA A 45 7.16 2.19 -10.67
C ALA A 45 7.49 0.70 -10.80
N SER A 46 8.56 0.39 -11.51
CA SER A 46 8.91 -1.01 -11.83
C SER A 46 10.07 -1.55 -11.00
N ASP A 47 10.64 -0.74 -10.12
CA ASP A 47 11.72 -1.19 -9.25
C ASP A 47 11.74 -0.37 -7.95
N GLY A 48 12.55 -0.82 -6.99
CA GLY A 48 12.62 -0.19 -5.69
C GLY A 48 13.07 1.26 -5.71
N PRO A 49 14.22 1.56 -6.33
CA PRO A 49 14.71 2.95 -6.35
C PRO A 49 13.75 3.93 -7.02
N SER A 50 13.18 3.56 -8.18
CA SER A 50 12.24 4.45 -8.85
C SER A 50 10.94 4.60 -8.06
N GLY A 51 10.51 3.52 -7.39
CA GLY A 51 9.34 3.58 -6.53
C GLY A 51 9.54 4.51 -5.36
N LEU A 52 10.71 4.41 -4.70
CA LEU A 52 11.02 5.28 -3.58
C LEU A 52 11.08 6.74 -4.02
N ALA A 53 11.74 7.01 -5.16
CA ALA A 53 11.83 8.37 -5.70
C ALA A 53 10.42 8.92 -6.00
N LYS A 54 9.56 8.09 -6.59
CA LYS A 54 8.21 8.51 -6.91
C LYS A 54 7.38 8.78 -5.66
N ALA A 55 7.55 7.96 -4.61
CA ALA A 55 6.86 8.21 -3.35
C ALA A 55 7.28 9.55 -2.75
N GLN A 56 8.56 9.87 -2.84
CA GLN A 56 9.10 11.14 -2.30
C GLN A 56 8.62 12.34 -3.10
N GLU A 57 8.55 12.22 -4.42
CA GLU A 57 8.16 13.32 -5.28
C GLU A 57 6.65 13.54 -5.31
N GLU A 58 5.89 12.46 -5.36
CA GLU A 58 4.45 12.53 -5.59
C GLU A 58 3.61 12.47 -4.33
N LEU A 59 4.16 11.96 -3.24
CA LEU A 59 3.47 11.81 -1.95
C LEU A 59 2.06 11.23 -2.13
N PRO A 60 1.96 9.99 -2.64
CA PRO A 60 0.65 9.37 -2.86
C PRO A 60 -0.09 9.13 -1.56
N ASP A 61 -1.37 8.84 -1.67
CA ASP A 61 -2.19 8.55 -0.50
C ASP A 61 -1.91 7.16 0.07
N ILE A 62 -1.49 6.23 -0.78
CA ILE A 62 -1.19 4.86 -0.36
C ILE A 62 -0.27 4.22 -1.39
N VAL A 63 0.55 3.27 -0.95
CA VAL A 63 1.47 2.52 -1.81
C VAL A 63 1.12 1.04 -1.77
N LEU A 64 1.00 0.43 -2.95
CA LEU A 64 0.95 -1.02 -3.10
C LEU A 64 2.36 -1.44 -3.49
N LEU A 65 3.00 -2.26 -2.66
CA LEU A 65 4.44 -2.49 -2.75
C LEU A 65 4.75 -3.99 -2.82
N ASP A 66 5.30 -4.41 -3.96
CA ASP A 66 5.76 -5.78 -4.12
C ASP A 66 6.97 -6.03 -3.23
N VAL A 67 6.95 -7.14 -2.51
CA VAL A 67 8.04 -7.54 -1.63
C VAL A 67 9.24 -8.07 -2.42
N MET A 68 8.97 -8.92 -3.41
CA MET A 68 10.01 -9.65 -4.12
C MET A 68 10.43 -8.96 -5.40
N MET A 69 11.35 -8.02 -5.29
CA MET A 69 11.92 -7.32 -6.44
C MET A 69 13.43 -7.44 -6.40
N PRO A 70 14.10 -7.55 -7.57
CA PRO A 70 15.56 -7.59 -7.58
C PRO A 70 16.16 -6.26 -7.14
N GLY A 71 17.33 -6.31 -6.54
CA GLY A 71 17.99 -5.11 -6.02
C GLY A 71 17.36 -4.67 -4.73
N LEU A 72 16.88 -3.43 -4.69
CA LEU A 72 16.15 -2.92 -3.51
C LEU A 72 14.75 -3.51 -3.51
N ASP A 73 14.51 -4.43 -2.60
CA ASP A 73 13.21 -5.12 -2.51
C ASP A 73 12.17 -4.27 -1.77
N GLY A 74 10.96 -4.81 -1.63
CA GLY A 74 9.88 -4.08 -0.98
C GLY A 74 10.15 -3.75 0.48
N TRP A 75 10.83 -4.63 1.19
CA TRP A 75 11.19 -4.35 2.59
C TRP A 75 12.10 -3.14 2.66
N GLY A 76 13.10 -3.09 1.77
CA GLY A 76 14.03 -1.97 1.71
C GLY A 76 13.36 -0.66 1.36
N VAL A 77 12.43 -0.68 0.41
CA VAL A 77 11.67 0.52 0.07
C VAL A 77 10.87 1.03 1.27
N ALA A 78 10.19 0.10 1.96
CA ALA A 78 9.38 0.46 3.12
C ALA A 78 10.23 1.06 4.23
N GLU A 79 11.41 0.47 4.49
CA GLU A 79 12.32 0.99 5.51
C GLU A 79 12.79 2.41 5.18
N HIS A 80 13.12 2.66 3.92
CA HIS A 80 13.51 4.01 3.50
C HIS A 80 12.35 5.00 3.60
N MET A 81 11.13 4.56 3.28
CA MET A 81 9.97 5.43 3.43
C MET A 81 9.72 5.80 4.89
N LEU A 82 9.93 4.85 5.78
CA LEU A 82 9.75 5.06 7.21
C LEU A 82 10.73 6.10 7.76
N GLU A 83 11.92 6.18 7.18
CA GLU A 83 12.94 7.15 7.60
C GLU A 83 12.71 8.56 7.07
N GLY A 84 11.88 8.72 6.04
CA GLY A 84 11.63 10.02 5.45
C GLY A 84 10.53 10.78 6.18
N GLU A 85 10.73 12.06 6.42
CA GLU A 85 9.75 12.88 7.14
C GLU A 85 8.39 12.91 6.44
N GLU A 86 8.40 13.02 5.11
CA GLU A 86 7.16 13.13 4.36
C GLU A 86 6.57 11.79 3.99
N THR A 87 7.40 10.76 3.86
CA THR A 87 6.95 9.44 3.42
C THR A 87 6.58 8.51 4.56
N GLN A 88 7.01 8.80 5.78
CA GLN A 88 6.81 7.88 6.90
C GLN A 88 5.34 7.62 7.24
N ARG A 89 4.46 8.52 6.86
CA ARG A 89 3.04 8.37 7.15
C ARG A 89 2.23 7.78 6.02
N ILE A 90 2.84 7.61 4.84
CA ILE A 90 2.13 7.02 3.71
C ILE A 90 1.88 5.55 4.02
N PRO A 91 0.62 5.12 4.03
CA PRO A 91 0.32 3.72 4.31
C PRO A 91 0.78 2.80 3.19
N ILE A 92 1.24 1.62 3.58
CA ILE A 92 1.77 0.64 2.63
C ILE A 92 0.97 -0.65 2.75
N ILE A 93 0.52 -1.16 1.60
CA ILE A 93 -0.05 -2.49 1.49
C ILE A 93 1.00 -3.33 0.76
N PHE A 94 1.50 -4.37 1.40
CA PHE A 94 2.49 -5.25 0.77
C PHE A 94 1.82 -6.26 -0.15
N LEU A 95 2.38 -6.43 -1.35
CA LEU A 95 1.98 -7.47 -2.29
C LEU A 95 3.02 -8.57 -2.19
N THR A 96 2.62 -9.77 -1.86
CA THR A 96 3.59 -10.84 -1.65
C THR A 96 3.07 -12.17 -2.15
N ALA A 97 3.95 -12.96 -2.76
CA ALA A 97 3.64 -14.34 -3.13
C ALA A 97 3.69 -15.24 -1.91
N ARG A 98 4.21 -14.73 -0.80
CA ARG A 98 4.39 -15.51 0.42
C ARG A 98 3.34 -15.16 1.44
N ALA A 99 2.57 -16.16 1.83
CA ALA A 99 1.57 -16.02 2.87
C ALA A 99 2.13 -16.42 4.24
N GLU A 100 3.45 -16.50 4.37
CA GLU A 100 4.08 -16.96 5.59
C GLU A 100 3.93 -15.93 6.71
N PHE A 101 3.70 -16.44 7.89
CA PHE A 101 3.54 -15.63 9.10
C PHE A 101 4.69 -14.63 9.28
N ARG A 102 5.91 -15.10 9.09
CA ARG A 102 7.12 -14.29 9.29
C ARG A 102 7.14 -13.05 8.42
N ASP A 103 6.76 -13.21 7.14
CA ASP A 103 6.75 -12.11 6.20
C ASP A 103 5.67 -11.09 6.53
N ARG A 104 4.51 -11.56 6.95
CA ARG A 104 3.40 -10.68 7.33
C ARG A 104 3.75 -9.85 8.55
N ALA A 105 4.36 -10.50 9.56
CA ALA A 105 4.77 -9.81 10.78
C ALA A 105 5.81 -8.74 10.46
N ARG A 106 6.77 -9.06 9.59
CA ARG A 106 7.80 -8.11 9.18
C ARG A 106 7.19 -6.87 8.52
N GLY A 107 6.21 -7.09 7.63
CA GLY A 107 5.54 -5.99 6.96
C GLY A 107 4.87 -5.03 7.92
N LEU A 108 4.19 -5.57 8.93
CA LEU A 108 3.53 -4.75 9.93
C LEU A 108 4.54 -3.99 10.79
N ASP A 109 5.68 -4.62 11.09
CA ASP A 109 6.74 -3.97 11.87
C ASP A 109 7.37 -2.80 11.13
N ILE A 110 7.42 -2.86 9.80
CA ILE A 110 8.01 -1.79 8.98
C ILE A 110 6.97 -0.73 8.62
N GLY A 111 5.82 -0.74 9.24
CA GLY A 111 4.82 0.30 9.01
C GLY A 111 3.73 -0.03 8.00
N GLY A 112 3.69 -1.27 7.51
CA GLY A 112 2.60 -1.68 6.63
C GLY A 112 1.28 -1.71 7.37
N VAL A 113 0.21 -1.41 6.67
CA VAL A 113 -1.13 -1.44 7.26
C VAL A 113 -1.90 -2.68 6.82
N ASP A 114 -1.46 -3.34 5.76
CA ASP A 114 -2.09 -4.58 5.31
C ASP A 114 -1.15 -5.30 4.35
N TYR A 115 -1.56 -6.47 3.92
CA TYR A 115 -0.84 -7.27 2.94
C TYR A 115 -1.86 -7.99 2.05
N ILE A 116 -1.46 -8.24 0.81
CA ILE A 116 -2.25 -8.98 -0.17
C ILE A 116 -1.38 -10.09 -0.72
N THR A 117 -1.87 -11.31 -0.73
CA THR A 117 -1.14 -12.46 -1.25
C THR A 117 -1.43 -12.64 -2.74
N LYS A 118 -0.37 -12.77 -3.53
CA LYS A 118 -0.49 -13.07 -4.95
C LYS A 118 -0.70 -14.56 -5.15
N PRO A 119 -1.55 -14.99 -6.07
CA PRO A 119 -2.43 -14.18 -6.91
C PRO A 119 -3.60 -13.61 -6.11
N PHE A 120 -4.08 -12.46 -6.49
CA PHE A 120 -5.19 -11.81 -5.81
C PHE A 120 -6.29 -11.48 -6.81
N ASN A 121 -7.49 -11.21 -6.28
CA ASN A 121 -8.60 -10.78 -7.11
C ASN A 121 -8.55 -9.26 -7.27
N PRO A 122 -8.21 -8.74 -8.48
CA PRO A 122 -8.02 -7.30 -8.65
C PRO A 122 -9.25 -6.46 -8.33
N VAL A 123 -10.44 -7.05 -8.42
CA VAL A 123 -11.70 -6.35 -8.14
C VAL A 123 -11.78 -5.94 -6.67
N GLU A 124 -11.04 -6.62 -5.80
CA GLU A 124 -11.06 -6.33 -4.37
C GLU A 124 -10.11 -5.20 -3.96
N LEU A 125 -9.24 -4.75 -4.87
CA LEU A 125 -8.24 -3.73 -4.55
C LEU A 125 -8.84 -2.39 -4.15
N ALA A 126 -9.74 -1.86 -4.96
CA ALA A 126 -10.29 -0.54 -4.69
C ALA A 126 -11.09 -0.49 -3.38
N PRO A 127 -11.97 -1.47 -3.09
CA PRO A 127 -12.65 -1.48 -1.79
C PRO A 127 -11.68 -1.57 -0.62
N LEU A 128 -10.61 -2.35 -0.74
CA LEU A 128 -9.61 -2.47 0.30
C LEU A 128 -8.91 -1.13 0.53
N VAL A 129 -8.47 -0.50 -0.55
CA VAL A 129 -7.79 0.80 -0.46
C VAL A 129 -8.69 1.83 0.20
N ARG A 130 -9.94 1.94 -0.26
CA ARG A 130 -10.90 2.89 0.31
C ARG A 130 -11.15 2.63 1.79
N GLY A 131 -11.39 1.38 2.14
CA GLY A 131 -11.67 1.01 3.52
C GLY A 131 -10.51 1.35 4.45
N LEU A 132 -9.30 1.05 4.03
CA LEU A 132 -8.11 1.35 4.83
C LEU A 132 -7.91 2.84 4.98
N LEU A 133 -8.04 3.61 3.89
CA LEU A 133 -7.87 5.05 3.96
C LEU A 133 -8.91 5.72 4.85
N GLU A 134 -10.15 5.25 4.79
CA GLU A 134 -11.21 5.76 5.67
C GLU A 134 -10.89 5.53 7.13
N ARG A 135 -10.39 4.34 7.47
CA ARG A 135 -10.03 4.03 8.83
C ARG A 135 -8.84 4.87 9.30
N LEU A 136 -7.87 5.08 8.41
CA LEU A 136 -6.70 5.90 8.73
C LEU A 136 -7.09 7.37 8.93
N GLU A 137 -8.05 7.87 8.17
CA GLU A 137 -8.56 9.23 8.35
C GLU A 137 -9.25 9.38 9.70
N ARG A 138 -9.84 8.30 10.22
CA ARG A 138 -10.46 8.32 11.54
C ARG A 138 -9.45 8.09 12.66
N GLY A 139 -8.15 8.02 12.33
CA GLY A 139 -7.11 7.83 13.32
C GLY A 139 -6.97 6.41 13.84
N GLU A 140 -7.40 5.42 13.06
CA GLU A 140 -7.44 4.01 13.50
C GLU A 140 -6.20 3.20 13.10
N ARG A 141 -5.06 3.85 12.93
CA ARG A 141 -3.84 3.12 12.54
C ARG A 141 -3.45 2.06 13.58
N ASP A 142 -3.50 2.42 14.85
CA ASP A 142 -3.15 1.48 15.92
C ASP A 142 -4.13 0.32 16.01
N GLU A 143 -5.41 0.59 15.83
CA GLU A 143 -6.43 -0.44 15.83
C GLU A 143 -6.23 -1.41 14.66
N LEU A 144 -5.91 -0.88 13.47
CA LEU A 144 -5.62 -1.72 12.29
C LEU A 144 -4.44 -2.64 12.57
N ARG A 145 -3.36 -2.09 13.12
CA ARG A 145 -2.18 -2.87 13.44
C ARG A 145 -2.50 -3.96 14.46
N HIS A 146 -3.27 -3.61 15.47
CA HIS A 146 -3.67 -4.55 16.51
C HIS A 146 -4.50 -5.70 15.95
N GLU A 147 -5.46 -5.38 15.07
CA GLU A 147 -6.30 -6.39 14.41
C GLU A 147 -5.46 -7.36 13.60
N LYS A 148 -4.50 -6.84 12.84
CA LYS A 148 -3.64 -7.69 12.02
C LYS A 148 -2.75 -8.57 12.87
N LEU A 149 -2.20 -8.04 13.95
CA LEU A 149 -1.36 -8.83 14.85
C LEU A 149 -2.17 -9.95 15.52
N THR A 150 -3.40 -9.66 15.89
CA THR A 150 -4.29 -10.66 16.48
C THR A 150 -4.59 -11.77 15.47
N GLU A 151 -4.86 -11.39 14.22
CA GLU A 151 -5.09 -12.33 13.14
C GLU A 151 -3.89 -13.25 12.95
N LEU A 152 -2.69 -12.68 12.95
CA LEU A 152 -1.45 -13.46 12.80
C LEU A 152 -1.24 -14.44 13.96
N ARG A 153 -1.53 -14.01 15.17
CA ARG A 153 -1.43 -14.90 16.34
C ARG A 153 -2.37 -16.08 16.22
N SER A 154 -3.57 -15.83 15.73
CA SER A 154 -4.56 -16.88 15.50
C SER A 154 -4.03 -17.92 14.52
N LEU A 155 -3.38 -17.46 13.45
CA LEU A 155 -2.78 -18.36 12.46
C LEU A 155 -1.65 -19.18 13.05
N MET A 156 -0.89 -18.62 13.99
CA MET A 156 0.20 -19.36 14.64
C MET A 156 -0.32 -20.51 15.49
N VAL A 157 -1.41 -20.29 16.20
CA VAL A 157 -1.99 -21.30 17.08
C VAL A 157 -2.54 -22.47 16.26
N ASP A 158 -3.06 -22.20 15.09
CA ASP A 158 -3.67 -23.20 14.22
C ASP A 158 -2.65 -23.98 13.39
N SER A 159 -1.40 -23.59 13.38
CA SER A 159 -0.38 -24.25 12.56
C SER A 159 0.49 -25.29 13.31
#